data_29cfed8741144112c51899468a3674f8
#
_entry.id   29cfed8741144112c51899468a3674f8
#
_cell.length_a   1.000
_cell.length_b   1.000
_cell.length_c   1.000
_cell.angle_alpha   90.00
_cell.angle_beta   90.00
_cell.angle_gamma   90.00
#
_symmetry.space_group_name_H-M   'P 1'
#
loop_
_entity.id
_entity.type
_entity.pdbx_description
1 polymer ?
#
loop_
_entity_poly.entity_id
_entity_poly.type
_entity_poly.pdbx_seq_one_letter_code
_entity_poly.pdbx_strand_id
1 'polypeptide(L)'
;MGSEGGNDGAAAHSKCRPTSTSRIALALNFAAIAVFADLYVTQPILPMLSQRFGVSAGTAGLTISVVVLMIAGISAAYGFMSDILGRKPVMVAACVLLALPTFLCAFAPSFKLLLVFRALQGLLMPGVTAVAVAYLGDHYAGAELGPKVGGWIAASVAGGLTGRVGSGLIASWINWRAPFVVFGAWTLIAAWALGRMLPEQQATQRVQLSLAYRGMFGHFRNRRLVGSFLIGGTVFFATIGVFTYLPYYLTAPPFLLSTAIVSSIYFVYLAGVATSLITGRLARNASGRLVMGVGLAVAALGILITEIRSLWAVLTGLVILCIGMFTVQSTAPAFVNSNARGAKGGAGSLYTSFYYLGATLGSALPGYALQVWGWTGVVGSCIAMLFIGLLADLVLCR
;
A
#
# COMPACT_ATOMS: atom_id res chain seq x y z
N MET A 1 -2.65 -38.03 62.28
CA MET A 1 -1.97 -36.79 62.68
C MET A 1 -1.15 -36.36 61.50
N GLY A 2 -1.59 -35.48 60.70
CA GLY A 2 -1.67 -34.04 60.66
C GLY A 2 -0.61 -33.68 59.64
N SER A 3 -0.71 -32.87 58.74
CA SER A 3 -1.50 -31.67 58.51
C SER A 3 -1.38 -31.26 57.03
N GLU A 4 -2.44 -30.71 56.57
CA GLU A 4 -2.65 -29.97 55.33
C GLU A 4 -1.63 -28.86 55.13
N GLY A 5 -1.36 -28.60 53.87
CA GLY A 5 -0.63 -27.41 53.41
C GLY A 5 -1.00 -27.15 51.95
N GLY A 6 -2.22 -26.65 51.74
CA GLY A 6 -2.64 -26.15 50.43
C GLY A 6 -1.81 -24.97 50.02
N ASN A 7 -1.40 -24.93 48.79
CA ASN A 7 -0.84 -23.75 48.14
C ASN A 7 -1.69 -23.38 46.89
N ASP A 8 -2.75 -22.64 47.16
CA ASP A 8 -3.54 -21.97 46.15
C ASP A 8 -2.76 -20.82 45.53
N GLY A 9 -1.89 -21.14 44.59
CA GLY A 9 -1.27 -20.20 43.66
C GLY A 9 -2.21 -19.91 42.49
N ALA A 10 -3.37 -19.32 42.75
CA ALA A 10 -4.26 -18.83 41.72
C ALA A 10 -3.56 -17.68 40.98
N ALA A 11 -2.92 -18.01 39.85
CA ALA A 11 -2.46 -17.04 38.87
C ALA A 11 -3.68 -16.21 38.41
N ALA A 12 -3.72 -14.98 38.85
CA ALA A 12 -4.67 -14.01 38.43
C ALA A 12 -4.50 -13.74 36.91
N HIS A 13 -5.13 -14.57 36.07
CA HIS A 13 -5.42 -14.22 34.70
C HIS A 13 -6.37 -13.01 34.73
N SER A 14 -5.84 -11.81 34.58
CA SER A 14 -6.62 -10.60 34.40
C SER A 14 -7.49 -10.80 33.16
N LYS A 15 -8.77 -11.06 33.36
CA LYS A 15 -9.79 -11.10 32.30
C LYS A 15 -9.82 -9.74 31.63
N CYS A 16 -9.14 -9.61 30.48
CA CYS A 16 -9.22 -8.45 29.61
C CYS A 16 -10.68 -8.31 29.17
N ARG A 17 -11.32 -7.18 29.50
CA ARG A 17 -12.75 -6.93 29.22
C ARG A 17 -13.00 -6.97 27.71
N PRO A 18 -14.01 -7.69 27.20
CA PRO A 18 -14.29 -7.86 25.76
C PRO A 18 -14.60 -6.53 25.01
N THR A 19 -14.81 -5.43 25.72
CA THR A 19 -15.08 -4.10 25.14
C THR A 19 -13.83 -3.38 24.60
N SER A 20 -12.61 -3.80 24.96
CA SER A 20 -11.37 -3.15 24.51
C SER A 20 -10.97 -3.62 23.10
N THR A 21 -11.18 -4.88 22.78
CA THR A 21 -10.72 -5.53 21.54
C THR A 21 -11.33 -4.92 20.27
N SER A 22 -12.63 -4.58 20.30
CA SER A 22 -13.32 -3.95 19.18
C SER A 22 -12.85 -2.50 18.94
N ARG A 23 -12.56 -1.76 20.01
CA ARG A 23 -12.12 -0.36 19.94
C ARG A 23 -10.72 -0.23 19.35
N ILE A 24 -9.81 -1.14 19.69
CA ILE A 24 -8.43 -1.18 19.12
C ILE A 24 -8.50 -1.34 17.60
N ALA A 25 -9.21 -2.36 17.13
CA ALA A 25 -9.35 -2.61 15.70
C ALA A 25 -10.01 -1.44 14.97
N LEU A 26 -11.02 -0.82 15.56
CA LEU A 26 -11.71 0.35 14.98
C LEU A 26 -10.74 1.54 14.83
N ALA A 27 -9.98 1.88 15.87
CA ALA A 27 -9.04 3.00 15.82
C ALA A 27 -7.92 2.77 14.79
N LEU A 28 -7.37 1.55 14.75
CA LEU A 28 -6.35 1.18 13.78
C LEU A 28 -6.89 1.24 12.35
N ASN A 29 -8.05 0.66 12.10
CA ASN A 29 -8.68 0.68 10.78
C ASN A 29 -9.02 2.10 10.32
N PHE A 30 -9.49 2.95 11.22
CA PHE A 30 -9.76 4.35 10.93
C PHE A 30 -8.48 5.12 10.57
N ALA A 31 -7.38 4.88 11.29
CA ALA A 31 -6.08 5.44 10.97
C ALA A 31 -5.50 4.88 9.65
N ALA A 32 -5.72 3.58 9.34
CA ALA A 32 -5.36 3.00 8.06
C ALA A 32 -6.02 3.75 6.91
N ILE A 33 -7.35 3.95 7.00
CA ILE A 33 -8.10 4.66 5.96
C ILE A 33 -7.54 6.07 5.75
N ALA A 34 -7.27 6.82 6.82
CA ALA A 34 -6.72 8.18 6.74
C ALA A 34 -5.34 8.21 6.07
N VAL A 35 -4.39 7.38 6.53
CA VAL A 35 -3.02 7.38 6.03
C VAL A 35 -2.93 6.89 4.58
N PHE A 36 -3.69 5.86 4.21
CA PHE A 36 -3.72 5.40 2.82
C PHE A 36 -4.50 6.32 1.90
N ALA A 37 -5.47 7.10 2.40
CA ALA A 37 -6.10 8.18 1.64
C ALA A 37 -5.09 9.28 1.31
N ASP A 38 -4.29 9.71 2.28
CA ASP A 38 -3.20 10.68 2.07
C ASP A 38 -2.16 10.19 1.04
N LEU A 39 -1.84 8.90 1.04
CA LEU A 39 -0.88 8.32 0.09
C LEU A 39 -1.31 8.59 -1.36
N TYR A 40 -2.58 8.36 -1.67
CA TYR A 40 -3.10 8.40 -3.04
C TYR A 40 -3.87 9.67 -3.39
N VAL A 41 -3.89 10.68 -2.52
CA VAL A 41 -4.64 11.94 -2.70
C VAL A 41 -4.34 12.66 -4.01
N THR A 42 -3.10 12.60 -4.50
CA THR A 42 -2.68 13.30 -5.72
C THR A 42 -3.07 12.56 -7.01
N GLN A 43 -3.31 11.26 -6.96
CA GLN A 43 -3.42 10.42 -8.15
C GLN A 43 -4.53 10.89 -9.13
N PRO A 44 -5.79 11.12 -8.73
CA PRO A 44 -6.84 11.57 -9.65
C PRO A 44 -6.72 13.04 -10.03
N ILE A 45 -6.02 13.87 -9.26
CA ILE A 45 -5.88 15.29 -9.49
C ILE A 45 -4.58 15.68 -10.20
N LEU A 46 -3.77 14.69 -10.65
CA LEU A 46 -2.51 14.96 -11.35
C LEU A 46 -2.64 15.89 -12.55
N PRO A 47 -3.67 15.77 -13.43
CA PRO A 47 -3.84 16.74 -14.52
C PRO A 47 -4.04 18.18 -14.04
N MET A 48 -4.77 18.38 -12.92
CA MET A 48 -4.95 19.69 -12.31
C MET A 48 -3.64 20.25 -11.74
N LEU A 49 -2.82 19.40 -11.13
CA LEU A 49 -1.49 19.78 -10.64
C LEU A 49 -0.54 20.13 -11.78
N SER A 50 -0.54 19.35 -12.87
CA SER A 50 0.24 19.66 -14.08
C SER A 50 -0.11 21.02 -14.65
N GLN A 51 -1.38 21.32 -14.80
CA GLN A 51 -1.85 22.63 -15.28
C GLN A 51 -1.49 23.76 -14.32
N ARG A 52 -1.70 23.55 -13.02
CA ARG A 52 -1.45 24.59 -11.98
C ARG A 52 0.02 25.00 -11.89
N PHE A 53 0.93 24.03 -11.99
CA PHE A 53 2.36 24.24 -11.80
C PHE A 53 3.17 24.29 -13.10
N GLY A 54 2.53 24.09 -14.25
CA GLY A 54 3.21 24.09 -15.56
C GLY A 54 4.21 22.93 -15.69
N VAL A 55 3.93 21.75 -15.11
CA VAL A 55 4.82 20.60 -15.13
C VAL A 55 4.26 19.48 -15.98
N SER A 56 5.17 18.65 -16.51
CA SER A 56 4.78 17.50 -17.33
C SER A 56 4.08 16.40 -16.50
N ALA A 57 3.35 15.50 -17.18
CA ALA A 57 2.68 14.37 -16.54
C ALA A 57 3.68 13.47 -15.76
N GLY A 58 4.85 13.18 -16.33
CA GLY A 58 5.89 12.42 -15.66
C GLY A 58 6.42 13.11 -14.40
N THR A 59 6.61 14.44 -14.49
CA THR A 59 7.03 15.25 -13.32
C THR A 59 5.93 15.26 -12.26
N ALA A 60 4.66 15.42 -12.63
CA ALA A 60 3.55 15.37 -11.68
C ALA A 60 3.44 14.00 -10.98
N GLY A 61 3.72 12.90 -11.67
CA GLY A 61 3.79 11.55 -11.12
C GLY A 61 4.78 11.40 -9.96
N LEU A 62 5.83 12.24 -9.91
CA LEU A 62 6.79 12.27 -8.80
C LEU A 62 6.12 12.56 -7.44
N THR A 63 4.94 13.19 -7.43
CA THR A 63 4.17 13.39 -6.17
C THR A 63 3.74 12.08 -5.51
N ILE A 64 3.65 11.00 -6.26
CA ILE A 64 3.40 9.64 -5.74
C ILE A 64 4.71 8.93 -5.51
N SER A 65 5.64 9.00 -6.48
CA SER A 65 6.95 8.32 -6.42
C SER A 65 7.72 8.67 -5.15
N VAL A 66 7.79 9.96 -4.80
CA VAL A 66 8.57 10.41 -3.64
C VAL A 66 8.00 9.88 -2.33
N VAL A 67 6.68 9.83 -2.20
CA VAL A 67 6.02 9.28 -1.00
C VAL A 67 6.34 7.80 -0.85
N VAL A 68 6.13 7.03 -1.91
CA VAL A 68 6.34 5.57 -1.91
C VAL A 68 7.82 5.23 -1.68
N LEU A 69 8.72 6.01 -2.26
CA LEU A 69 10.18 5.85 -2.06
C LEU A 69 10.56 6.10 -0.59
N MET A 70 10.04 7.16 0.03
CA MET A 70 10.30 7.46 1.43
C MET A 70 9.73 6.36 2.34
N ILE A 71 8.52 5.88 2.07
CA ILE A 71 7.94 4.73 2.79
C ILE A 71 8.88 3.52 2.73
N ALA A 72 9.34 3.16 1.52
CA ALA A 72 10.24 2.03 1.33
C ALA A 72 11.55 2.18 2.12
N GLY A 73 12.14 3.38 2.11
CA GLY A 73 13.42 3.65 2.75
C GLY A 73 13.39 3.66 4.28
N ILE A 74 12.31 4.16 4.89
CA ILE A 74 12.28 4.42 6.34
C ILE A 74 11.46 3.40 7.14
N SER A 75 10.66 2.53 6.50
CA SER A 75 9.75 1.61 7.19
C SER A 75 10.44 0.74 8.24
N ALA A 76 11.64 0.24 7.97
CA ALA A 76 12.39 -0.59 8.89
C ALA A 76 12.81 0.16 10.16
N ALA A 77 13.15 1.45 10.03
CA ALA A 77 13.53 2.30 11.17
C ALA A 77 12.36 2.53 12.13
N TYR A 78 11.14 2.64 11.61
CA TYR A 78 9.94 2.76 12.46
C TYR A 78 9.64 1.50 13.26
N GLY A 79 9.89 0.32 12.71
CA GLY A 79 9.81 -0.92 13.47
C GLY A 79 10.68 -0.85 14.71
N PHE A 80 11.97 -0.54 14.53
CA PHE A 80 12.92 -0.39 15.63
C PHE A 80 12.56 0.74 16.60
N MET A 81 12.20 1.90 16.10
CA MET A 81 11.83 3.04 16.93
C MET A 81 10.60 2.71 17.80
N SER A 82 9.63 1.97 17.26
CA SER A 82 8.43 1.56 17.98
C SER A 82 8.69 0.52 19.07
N ASP A 83 9.73 -0.30 18.91
CA ASP A 83 10.13 -1.28 19.93
C ASP A 83 10.80 -0.58 21.15
N ILE A 84 11.47 0.58 20.94
CA ILE A 84 12.13 1.36 22.00
C ILE A 84 11.17 2.33 22.68
N LEU A 85 10.43 3.12 21.89
CA LEU A 85 9.58 4.19 22.38
C LEU A 85 8.16 3.75 22.74
N GLY A 86 7.81 2.50 22.37
CA GLY A 86 6.45 1.98 22.46
C GLY A 86 5.65 2.24 21.17
N ARG A 87 4.79 1.28 20.80
CA ARG A 87 4.08 1.33 19.52
C ARG A 87 3.02 2.42 19.47
N LYS A 88 2.22 2.59 20.55
CA LYS A 88 1.19 3.64 20.63
C LYS A 88 1.76 5.05 20.50
N PRO A 89 2.77 5.48 21.28
CA PRO A 89 3.34 6.83 21.15
C PRO A 89 3.85 7.12 19.75
N VAL A 90 4.52 6.15 19.10
CA VAL A 90 5.05 6.30 17.75
C VAL A 90 3.93 6.48 16.73
N MET A 91 2.86 5.68 16.79
CA MET A 91 1.73 5.82 15.88
C MET A 91 1.00 7.14 16.04
N VAL A 92 0.75 7.57 17.28
CA VAL A 92 0.08 8.85 17.56
C VAL A 92 0.93 10.02 17.09
N ALA A 93 2.22 10.05 17.45
CA ALA A 93 3.14 11.11 17.03
C ALA A 93 3.26 11.16 15.50
N ALA A 94 3.40 10.00 14.83
CA ALA A 94 3.47 9.94 13.38
C ALA A 94 2.20 10.48 12.70
N CYS A 95 1.00 10.18 13.22
CA CYS A 95 -0.25 10.73 12.71
C CYS A 95 -0.35 12.25 12.91
N VAL A 96 -0.01 12.75 14.09
CA VAL A 96 -0.03 14.20 14.37
C VAL A 96 0.94 14.92 13.45
N LEU A 97 2.18 14.43 13.36
CA LEU A 97 3.20 15.00 12.51
C LEU A 97 2.84 14.90 11.02
N LEU A 98 2.18 13.82 10.57
CA LEU A 98 1.74 13.63 9.19
C LEU A 98 0.71 14.66 8.76
N ALA A 99 -0.17 15.07 9.63
CA ALA A 99 -1.18 16.08 9.32
C ALA A 99 -0.56 17.42 8.91
N LEU A 100 0.59 17.79 9.49
CA LEU A 100 1.26 19.05 9.18
C LEU A 100 1.69 19.15 7.70
N PRO A 101 2.53 18.27 7.13
CA PRO A 101 2.87 18.31 5.71
C PRO A 101 1.65 18.08 4.82
N THR A 102 0.60 17.37 5.27
CA THR A 102 -0.65 17.24 4.53
C THR A 102 -1.34 18.58 4.35
N PHE A 103 -1.51 19.38 5.42
CA PHE A 103 -2.02 20.74 5.31
C PHE A 103 -1.11 21.64 4.47
N LEU A 104 0.21 21.55 4.65
CA LEU A 104 1.18 22.35 3.90
C LEU A 104 1.12 22.07 2.38
N CYS A 105 0.77 20.87 1.94
CA CYS A 105 0.53 20.56 0.53
C CYS A 105 -0.57 21.45 -0.07
N ALA A 106 -1.64 21.78 0.70
CA ALA A 106 -2.71 22.66 0.22
C ALA A 106 -2.21 24.10 -0.05
N PHE A 107 -1.19 24.54 0.65
CA PHE A 107 -0.64 25.90 0.56
C PHE A 107 0.66 25.98 -0.22
N ALA A 108 1.10 24.88 -0.87
CA ALA A 108 2.36 24.84 -1.62
C ALA A 108 2.36 25.90 -2.74
N PRO A 109 3.30 26.86 -2.73
CA PRO A 109 3.40 27.90 -3.75
C PRO A 109 4.11 27.42 -5.03
N SER A 110 4.91 26.35 -4.93
CA SER A 110 5.66 25.77 -6.04
C SER A 110 5.59 24.25 -6.04
N PHE A 111 5.78 23.66 -7.22
CA PHE A 111 5.81 22.20 -7.35
C PHE A 111 6.95 21.55 -6.55
N LYS A 112 8.12 22.20 -6.49
CA LYS A 112 9.26 21.70 -5.69
C LYS A 112 8.90 21.60 -4.21
N LEU A 113 8.22 22.62 -3.67
CA LEU A 113 7.81 22.62 -2.25
C LEU A 113 6.70 21.59 -1.99
N LEU A 114 5.77 21.40 -2.95
CA LEU A 114 4.80 20.30 -2.89
C LEU A 114 5.50 18.95 -2.80
N LEU A 115 6.55 18.71 -3.60
CA LEU A 115 7.33 17.46 -3.52
C LEU A 115 8.03 17.28 -2.17
N VAL A 116 8.57 18.36 -1.59
CA VAL A 116 9.17 18.29 -0.24
C VAL A 116 8.12 17.89 0.80
N PHE A 117 6.95 18.50 0.77
CA PHE A 117 5.87 18.13 1.71
C PHE A 117 5.38 16.69 1.48
N ARG A 118 5.30 16.24 0.23
CA ARG A 118 5.01 14.84 -0.12
C ARG A 118 6.09 13.89 0.39
N ALA A 119 7.37 14.25 0.30
CA ALA A 119 8.47 13.47 0.88
C ALA A 119 8.31 13.35 2.41
N LEU A 120 8.01 14.45 3.10
CA LEU A 120 7.76 14.44 4.54
C LEU A 120 6.58 13.55 4.93
N GLN A 121 5.48 13.57 4.14
CA GLN A 121 4.39 12.62 4.35
C GLN A 121 4.88 11.17 4.24
N GLY A 122 5.64 10.84 3.18
CA GLY A 122 6.19 9.49 2.99
C GLY A 122 7.13 9.04 4.11
N LEU A 123 7.88 9.96 4.71
CA LEU A 123 8.73 9.69 5.88
C LEU A 123 7.91 9.36 7.13
N LEU A 124 6.72 9.93 7.29
CA LEU A 124 5.92 9.79 8.51
C LEU A 124 4.90 8.64 8.45
N MET A 125 4.41 8.29 7.25
CA MET A 125 3.41 7.22 7.06
C MET A 125 3.78 5.88 7.67
N PRO A 126 5.03 5.38 7.60
CA PRO A 126 5.40 4.09 8.19
C PRO A 126 5.27 4.04 9.71
N GLY A 127 5.29 5.19 10.39
CA GLY A 127 5.01 5.28 11.82
C GLY A 127 3.63 4.73 12.20
N VAL A 128 2.70 4.71 11.25
CA VAL A 128 1.40 4.04 11.41
C VAL A 128 1.38 2.71 10.66
N THR A 129 1.75 2.69 9.37
CA THR A 129 1.50 1.52 8.51
C THR A 129 2.38 0.32 8.86
N ALA A 130 3.64 0.52 9.23
CA ALA A 130 4.52 -0.55 9.64
C ALA A 130 4.28 -0.96 11.10
N VAL A 131 3.98 0.01 11.98
CA VAL A 131 3.84 -0.23 13.41
C VAL A 131 2.51 -0.90 13.77
N ALA A 132 1.42 -0.58 13.04
CA ALA A 132 0.09 -1.12 13.34
C ALA A 132 0.00 -2.65 13.26
N VAL A 133 0.65 -3.27 12.25
CA VAL A 133 0.67 -4.74 12.10
C VAL A 133 1.41 -5.38 13.27
N ALA A 134 2.52 -4.79 13.70
CA ALA A 134 3.27 -5.24 14.85
C ALA A 134 2.46 -5.06 16.15
N TYR A 135 1.75 -3.94 16.31
CA TYR A 135 0.84 -3.69 17.43
C TYR A 135 -0.26 -4.76 17.50
N LEU A 136 -0.85 -5.13 16.35
CA LEU A 136 -1.83 -6.22 16.31
C LEU A 136 -1.22 -7.56 16.74
N GLY A 137 0.00 -7.87 16.30
CA GLY A 137 0.71 -9.09 16.69
C GLY A 137 1.02 -9.19 18.17
N ASP A 138 1.19 -8.05 18.86
CA ASP A 138 1.44 -8.02 20.31
C ASP A 138 0.15 -8.18 21.14
N HIS A 139 -1.01 -7.76 20.57
CA HIS A 139 -2.29 -7.79 21.30
C HIS A 139 -3.12 -9.04 21.02
N TYR A 140 -2.92 -9.68 19.87
CA TYR A 140 -3.71 -10.82 19.42
C TYR A 140 -2.81 -12.00 19.08
N ALA A 141 -3.19 -13.20 19.50
CA ALA A 141 -2.47 -14.42 19.22
C ALA A 141 -3.38 -15.50 18.61
N GLY A 142 -2.78 -16.53 18.04
CA GLY A 142 -3.49 -17.68 17.51
C GLY A 142 -4.56 -17.32 16.46
N ALA A 143 -5.77 -17.82 16.64
CA ALA A 143 -6.87 -17.68 15.69
C ALA A 143 -7.43 -16.23 15.57
N GLU A 144 -7.17 -15.38 16.57
CA GLU A 144 -7.71 -14.00 16.58
C GLU A 144 -6.86 -13.04 15.74
N LEU A 145 -5.56 -13.27 15.58
CA LEU A 145 -4.66 -12.38 14.86
C LEU A 145 -5.02 -12.26 13.38
N GLY A 146 -5.30 -13.36 12.71
CA GLY A 146 -5.59 -13.38 11.27
C GLY A 146 -6.74 -12.45 10.87
N PRO A 147 -7.93 -12.53 11.50
CA PRO A 147 -9.04 -11.63 11.21
C PRO A 147 -8.73 -10.14 11.48
N LYS A 148 -7.92 -9.81 12.49
CA LYS A 148 -7.54 -8.42 12.81
C LYS A 148 -6.57 -7.84 11.79
N VAL A 149 -5.57 -8.61 11.37
CA VAL A 149 -4.66 -8.22 10.28
C VAL A 149 -5.43 -8.11 8.95
N GLY A 150 -6.35 -9.05 8.69
CA GLY A 150 -7.24 -8.97 7.52
C GLY A 150 -8.09 -7.70 7.51
N GLY A 151 -8.65 -7.31 8.65
CA GLY A 151 -9.38 -6.05 8.82
C GLY A 151 -8.51 -4.81 8.54
N TRP A 152 -7.27 -4.81 9.03
CA TRP A 152 -6.28 -3.76 8.75
C TRP A 152 -5.96 -3.64 7.26
N ILE A 153 -5.75 -4.78 6.58
CA ILE A 153 -5.50 -4.80 5.13
C ILE A 153 -6.72 -4.27 4.36
N ALA A 154 -7.92 -4.71 4.72
CA ALA A 154 -9.16 -4.23 4.11
C ALA A 154 -9.34 -2.71 4.31
N ALA A 155 -9.06 -2.20 5.51
CA ALA A 155 -9.08 -0.77 5.81
C ALA A 155 -8.03 0.00 4.99
N SER A 156 -6.84 -0.56 4.79
CA SER A 156 -5.79 0.03 3.96
C SER A 156 -6.23 0.17 2.49
N VAL A 157 -6.87 -0.86 1.94
CA VAL A 157 -7.44 -0.83 0.58
C VAL A 157 -8.58 0.17 0.48
N ALA A 158 -9.48 0.18 1.47
CA ALA A 158 -10.57 1.17 1.55
C ALA A 158 -10.01 2.60 1.63
N GLY A 159 -8.94 2.81 2.40
CA GLY A 159 -8.23 4.10 2.47
C GLY A 159 -7.67 4.52 1.12
N GLY A 160 -6.99 3.61 0.43
CA GLY A 160 -6.48 3.87 -0.91
C GLY A 160 -7.58 4.21 -1.93
N LEU A 161 -8.75 3.58 -1.83
CA LEU A 161 -9.91 3.89 -2.65
C LEU A 161 -10.51 5.25 -2.26
N THR A 162 -10.70 5.51 -0.97
CA THR A 162 -11.21 6.79 -0.45
C THR A 162 -10.31 7.95 -0.86
N GLY A 163 -8.99 7.77 -0.80
CA GLY A 163 -8.04 8.79 -1.26
C GLY A 163 -8.22 9.15 -2.72
N ARG A 164 -8.39 8.16 -3.58
CA ARG A 164 -8.57 8.37 -5.02
C ARG A 164 -9.95 8.95 -5.35
N VAL A 165 -11.01 8.30 -4.92
CA VAL A 165 -12.37 8.75 -5.21
C VAL A 165 -12.66 10.08 -4.51
N GLY A 166 -12.38 10.15 -3.21
CA GLY A 166 -12.67 11.33 -2.40
C GLY A 166 -11.89 12.57 -2.86
N SER A 167 -10.58 12.44 -3.14
CA SER A 167 -9.80 13.60 -3.57
C SER A 167 -10.28 14.16 -4.91
N GLY A 168 -10.62 13.32 -5.87
CA GLY A 168 -11.09 13.78 -7.14
C GLY A 168 -12.49 14.41 -7.06
N LEU A 169 -13.40 13.85 -6.26
CA LEU A 169 -14.72 14.46 -6.02
C LEU A 169 -14.59 15.82 -5.33
N ILE A 170 -13.83 15.89 -4.22
CA ILE A 170 -13.63 17.15 -3.50
C ILE A 170 -12.94 18.18 -4.38
N ALA A 171 -11.92 17.77 -5.15
CA ALA A 171 -11.21 18.68 -6.05
C ALA A 171 -12.09 19.20 -7.20
N SER A 172 -13.01 18.38 -7.72
CA SER A 172 -13.94 18.78 -8.77
C SER A 172 -14.99 19.79 -8.32
N TRP A 173 -15.40 19.72 -7.05
CA TRP A 173 -16.41 20.62 -6.48
C TRP A 173 -15.81 21.92 -5.91
N ILE A 174 -14.59 21.88 -5.41
CA ILE A 174 -13.98 23.03 -4.72
C ILE A 174 -12.70 23.47 -5.45
N ASN A 175 -11.61 22.76 -5.29
CA ASN A 175 -10.31 22.92 -5.97
C ASN A 175 -9.33 21.83 -5.53
N TRP A 176 -8.15 21.76 -6.17
CA TRP A 176 -7.11 20.78 -5.90
C TRP A 176 -6.49 20.84 -4.48
N ARG A 177 -6.68 21.95 -3.74
CA ARG A 177 -6.17 22.14 -2.37
C ARG A 177 -7.06 21.48 -1.31
N ALA A 178 -8.37 21.49 -1.55
CA ALA A 178 -9.37 21.04 -0.60
C ALA A 178 -9.18 19.58 -0.13
N PRO A 179 -8.82 18.60 -0.99
CA PRO A 179 -8.53 17.24 -0.54
C PRO A 179 -7.46 17.16 0.53
N PHE A 180 -6.38 17.93 0.42
CA PHE A 180 -5.31 17.95 1.42
C PHE A 180 -5.78 18.49 2.77
N VAL A 181 -6.64 19.50 2.77
CA VAL A 181 -7.23 20.04 4.01
C VAL A 181 -8.14 19.01 4.67
N VAL A 182 -9.01 18.36 3.90
CA VAL A 182 -9.96 17.36 4.41
C VAL A 182 -9.21 16.15 4.97
N PHE A 183 -8.23 15.61 4.24
CA PHE A 183 -7.48 14.43 4.69
C PHE A 183 -6.52 14.77 5.83
N GLY A 184 -5.93 15.96 5.85
CA GLY A 184 -5.14 16.45 6.99
C GLY A 184 -5.98 16.52 8.27
N ALA A 185 -7.20 17.05 8.19
CA ALA A 185 -8.15 17.05 9.31
C ALA A 185 -8.53 15.63 9.74
N TRP A 186 -8.78 14.74 8.78
CA TRP A 186 -9.06 13.33 9.08
C TRP A 186 -7.89 12.65 9.77
N THR A 187 -6.65 12.90 9.33
CA THR A 187 -5.43 12.36 9.96
C THR A 187 -5.27 12.84 11.40
N LEU A 188 -5.64 14.10 11.73
CA LEU A 188 -5.68 14.57 13.12
C LEU A 188 -6.75 13.85 13.95
N ILE A 189 -7.95 13.64 13.40
CA ILE A 189 -9.01 12.86 14.07
C ILE A 189 -8.53 11.42 14.30
N ALA A 190 -7.83 10.84 13.34
CA ALA A 190 -7.25 9.50 13.49
C ALA A 190 -6.18 9.46 14.60
N ALA A 191 -5.32 10.48 14.68
CA ALA A 191 -4.34 10.61 15.76
C ALA A 191 -5.01 10.67 17.14
N TRP A 192 -6.07 11.46 17.25
CA TRP A 192 -6.87 11.56 18.48
C TRP A 192 -7.51 10.21 18.84
N ALA A 193 -8.10 9.51 17.86
CA ALA A 193 -8.70 8.19 18.07
C ALA A 193 -7.67 7.16 18.54
N LEU A 194 -6.48 7.12 17.92
CA LEU A 194 -5.37 6.26 18.34
C LEU A 194 -4.96 6.57 19.79
N GLY A 195 -4.79 7.85 20.13
CA GLY A 195 -4.40 8.28 21.47
C GLY A 195 -5.40 7.88 22.56
N ARG A 196 -6.71 7.95 22.27
CA ARG A 196 -7.79 7.67 23.22
C ARG A 196 -8.19 6.20 23.32
N MET A 197 -8.13 5.46 22.19
CA MET A 197 -8.70 4.12 22.11
C MET A 197 -7.67 3.02 22.25
N LEU A 198 -6.37 3.30 21.98
CA LEU A 198 -5.33 2.30 22.15
C LEU A 198 -4.86 2.25 23.61
N PRO A 199 -4.77 1.06 24.21
CA PRO A 199 -4.11 0.88 25.51
C PRO A 199 -2.61 1.19 25.41
N GLU A 200 -2.03 1.62 26.53
CA GLU A 200 -0.59 1.79 26.63
C GLU A 200 0.11 0.46 26.63
N GLN A 201 1.20 0.34 25.90
CA GLN A 201 2.09 -0.82 25.90
C GLN A 201 3.42 -0.44 26.51
N GLN A 202 3.93 -1.33 27.36
CA GLN A 202 5.32 -1.25 27.78
C GLN A 202 6.23 -1.61 26.62
N ALA A 203 7.34 -0.89 26.47
CA ALA A 203 8.35 -1.15 25.45
C ALA A 203 8.83 -2.61 25.55
N THR A 204 8.78 -3.33 24.44
CA THR A 204 9.18 -4.74 24.39
C THR A 204 10.71 -4.84 24.32
N GLN A 205 11.28 -5.89 24.86
CA GLN A 205 12.74 -6.07 24.97
C GLN A 205 13.46 -6.00 23.61
N ARG A 206 14.69 -5.47 23.65
CA ARG A 206 15.62 -5.23 22.54
C ARG A 206 15.78 -6.43 21.61
N VAL A 207 15.36 -6.30 20.36
CA VAL A 207 15.73 -7.21 19.28
C VAL A 207 17.10 -6.80 18.73
N GLN A 208 18.04 -7.74 18.62
CA GLN A 208 19.36 -7.49 18.02
C GLN A 208 19.23 -7.32 16.50
N LEU A 209 19.25 -6.08 16.04
CA LEU A 209 19.15 -5.70 14.61
C LEU A 209 20.24 -6.33 13.73
N SER A 210 21.47 -6.50 14.23
CA SER A 210 22.61 -6.99 13.46
C SER A 210 22.42 -8.40 12.89
N LEU A 211 21.74 -9.27 13.63
CA LEU A 211 21.44 -10.63 13.21
C LEU A 211 20.32 -10.68 12.14
N ALA A 212 19.33 -9.79 12.25
CA ALA A 212 18.22 -9.70 11.28
C ALA A 212 18.71 -9.25 9.89
N TYR A 213 19.61 -8.25 9.83
CA TYR A 213 20.15 -7.74 8.56
C TYR A 213 21.06 -8.74 7.84
N ARG A 214 21.93 -9.47 8.57
CA ARG A 214 22.81 -10.47 7.94
C ARG A 214 22.05 -11.62 7.29
N GLY A 215 20.95 -12.09 7.92
CA GLY A 215 20.08 -13.13 7.33
C GLY A 215 19.32 -12.65 6.09
N MET A 216 18.99 -11.36 6.02
CA MET A 216 18.22 -10.77 4.91
C MET A 216 18.94 -10.85 3.56
N PHE A 217 20.22 -10.49 3.50
CA PHE A 217 21.01 -10.54 2.26
C PHE A 217 21.24 -11.96 1.73
N GLY A 218 21.19 -12.98 2.60
CA GLY A 218 21.26 -14.39 2.21
C GLY A 218 20.13 -14.81 1.27
N HIS A 219 18.98 -14.15 1.33
CA HIS A 219 17.83 -14.45 0.49
C HIS A 219 18.03 -14.14 -1.01
N PHE A 220 18.96 -13.24 -1.37
CA PHE A 220 19.33 -12.99 -2.78
C PHE A 220 19.98 -14.21 -3.47
N ARG A 221 20.51 -15.18 -2.71
CA ARG A 221 21.00 -16.44 -3.25
C ARG A 221 19.90 -17.43 -3.61
N ASN A 222 18.68 -17.22 -3.11
CA ASN A 222 17.55 -18.07 -3.43
C ASN A 222 16.80 -17.52 -4.65
N ARG A 223 16.99 -18.18 -5.80
CA ARG A 223 16.38 -17.78 -7.08
C ARG A 223 14.86 -17.62 -7.00
N ARG A 224 14.16 -18.50 -6.27
CA ARG A 224 12.69 -18.42 -6.10
C ARG A 224 12.25 -17.17 -5.38
N LEU A 225 12.99 -16.73 -4.38
CA LEU A 225 12.72 -15.49 -3.66
C LEU A 225 12.98 -14.27 -4.56
N VAL A 226 14.11 -14.24 -5.27
CA VAL A 226 14.42 -13.14 -6.20
C VAL A 226 13.37 -13.04 -7.29
N GLY A 227 12.93 -14.18 -7.88
CA GLY A 227 11.84 -14.22 -8.84
C GLY A 227 10.56 -13.59 -8.27
N SER A 228 10.19 -13.97 -7.05
CA SER A 228 8.99 -13.42 -6.38
C SER A 228 9.10 -11.92 -6.10
N PHE A 229 10.29 -11.42 -5.73
CA PHE A 229 10.54 -9.99 -5.53
C PHE A 229 10.35 -9.21 -6.83
N LEU A 230 10.90 -9.71 -7.93
CA LEU A 230 10.71 -9.12 -9.26
C LEU A 230 9.24 -9.14 -9.70
N ILE A 231 8.54 -10.25 -9.51
CA ILE A 231 7.11 -10.36 -9.82
C ILE A 231 6.29 -9.32 -9.05
N GLY A 232 6.53 -9.19 -7.74
CA GLY A 232 5.86 -8.17 -6.92
C GLY A 232 6.13 -6.76 -7.41
N GLY A 233 7.40 -6.43 -7.70
CA GLY A 233 7.82 -5.13 -8.22
C GLY A 233 7.20 -4.81 -9.58
N THR A 234 7.24 -5.75 -10.52
CA THR A 234 6.75 -5.53 -11.89
C THR A 234 5.23 -5.39 -11.96
N VAL A 235 4.48 -6.20 -11.22
CA VAL A 235 3.02 -6.05 -11.18
C VAL A 235 2.60 -4.73 -10.54
N PHE A 236 3.33 -4.27 -9.51
CA PHE A 236 2.98 -3.01 -8.87
C PHE A 236 3.44 -1.80 -9.69
N PHE A 237 4.57 -1.91 -10.42
CA PHE A 237 4.94 -0.93 -11.44
C PHE A 237 3.81 -0.73 -12.44
N ALA A 238 3.34 -1.82 -13.07
CA ALA A 238 2.32 -1.75 -14.10
C ALA A 238 1.00 -1.19 -13.57
N THR A 239 0.58 -1.63 -12.38
CA THR A 239 -0.67 -1.16 -11.78
C THR A 239 -0.61 0.31 -11.41
N ILE A 240 0.44 0.74 -10.71
CA ILE A 240 0.59 2.16 -10.33
C ILE A 240 0.79 3.01 -11.57
N GLY A 241 1.52 2.53 -12.59
CA GLY A 241 1.69 3.21 -13.86
C GLY A 241 0.37 3.50 -14.56
N VAL A 242 -0.43 2.47 -14.80
CA VAL A 242 -1.75 2.63 -15.43
C VAL A 242 -2.62 3.60 -14.64
N PHE A 243 -2.83 3.35 -13.35
CA PHE A 243 -3.74 4.16 -12.54
C PHE A 243 -3.25 5.60 -12.27
N THR A 244 -1.94 5.85 -12.33
CA THR A 244 -1.39 7.22 -12.18
C THR A 244 -1.64 8.06 -13.43
N TYR A 245 -1.58 7.46 -14.61
CA TYR A 245 -1.74 8.20 -15.86
C TYR A 245 -3.11 8.06 -16.50
N LEU A 246 -3.98 7.20 -15.96
CA LEU A 246 -5.38 7.07 -16.36
C LEU A 246 -6.15 8.42 -16.37
N PRO A 247 -5.99 9.32 -15.37
CA PRO A 247 -6.66 10.62 -15.40
C PRO A 247 -6.30 11.47 -16.61
N TYR A 248 -5.03 11.45 -17.05
CA TYR A 248 -4.63 12.18 -18.26
C TYR A 248 -5.28 11.60 -19.51
N TYR A 249 -5.36 10.28 -19.61
CA TYR A 249 -5.97 9.60 -20.75
C TYR A 249 -7.47 9.88 -20.86
N LEU A 250 -8.17 9.83 -19.76
CA LEU A 250 -9.63 9.95 -19.76
C LEU A 250 -10.13 11.40 -19.74
N THR A 251 -9.32 12.36 -19.31
CA THR A 251 -9.66 13.79 -19.41
C THR A 251 -9.33 14.39 -20.78
N ALA A 252 -8.53 13.69 -21.59
CA ALA A 252 -8.21 14.09 -22.97
C ALA A 252 -9.20 13.51 -23.98
N PRO A 253 -9.22 14.06 -25.24
CA PRO A 253 -9.97 13.44 -26.32
C PRO A 253 -9.55 11.98 -26.56
N PRO A 254 -10.47 11.08 -26.92
CA PRO A 254 -11.87 11.31 -27.25
C PRO A 254 -12.85 11.32 -26.07
N PHE A 255 -12.40 11.02 -24.83
CA PHE A 255 -13.28 10.79 -23.69
C PHE A 255 -13.79 12.08 -23.04
N LEU A 256 -12.92 13.05 -22.81
CA LEU A 256 -13.22 14.36 -22.19
C LEU A 256 -14.00 14.26 -20.87
N LEU A 257 -13.70 13.24 -20.05
CA LEU A 257 -14.41 13.00 -18.80
C LEU A 257 -13.98 14.01 -17.72
N SER A 258 -14.94 14.40 -16.88
CA SER A 258 -14.65 15.23 -15.72
C SER A 258 -13.81 14.48 -14.67
N THR A 259 -13.06 15.21 -13.86
CA THR A 259 -12.26 14.64 -12.75
C THR A 259 -13.11 13.79 -11.79
N ALA A 260 -14.37 14.18 -11.54
CA ALA A 260 -15.29 13.43 -10.71
C ALA A 260 -15.61 12.05 -11.29
N ILE A 261 -15.91 11.97 -12.59
CA ILE A 261 -16.19 10.69 -13.27
C ILE A 261 -14.93 9.83 -13.28
N VAL A 262 -13.78 10.38 -13.65
CA VAL A 262 -12.50 9.66 -13.66
C VAL A 262 -12.18 9.10 -12.27
N SER A 263 -12.46 9.87 -11.22
CA SER A 263 -12.23 9.41 -9.84
C SER A 263 -13.15 8.26 -9.45
N SER A 264 -14.38 8.24 -9.95
CA SER A 264 -15.30 7.13 -9.70
C SER A 264 -14.86 5.83 -10.38
N ILE A 265 -14.06 5.89 -11.45
CA ILE A 265 -13.54 4.69 -12.12
C ILE A 265 -12.63 3.86 -11.19
N TYR A 266 -12.01 4.47 -10.20
CA TYR A 266 -11.20 3.72 -9.22
C TYR A 266 -12.02 2.69 -8.41
N PHE A 267 -13.36 2.71 -8.44
CA PHE A 267 -14.18 1.63 -7.88
C PHE A 267 -13.92 0.26 -8.53
N VAL A 268 -13.27 0.19 -9.69
CA VAL A 268 -12.81 -1.07 -10.31
C VAL A 268 -11.87 -1.88 -9.38
N TYR A 269 -11.20 -1.23 -8.42
CA TYR A 269 -10.41 -1.93 -7.39
C TYR A 269 -11.23 -2.91 -6.56
N LEU A 270 -12.55 -2.68 -6.42
CA LEU A 270 -13.43 -3.60 -5.69
C LEU A 270 -13.50 -4.99 -6.34
N ALA A 271 -13.40 -5.06 -7.66
CA ALA A 271 -13.31 -6.35 -8.38
C ALA A 271 -12.05 -7.11 -7.98
N GLY A 272 -10.93 -6.41 -7.81
CA GLY A 272 -9.68 -7.00 -7.32
C GLY A 272 -9.79 -7.48 -5.88
N VAL A 273 -10.44 -6.70 -5.00
CA VAL A 273 -10.68 -7.12 -3.61
C VAL A 273 -11.51 -8.41 -3.58
N ALA A 274 -12.58 -8.49 -4.35
CA ALA A 274 -13.40 -9.71 -4.46
C ALA A 274 -12.56 -10.91 -4.97
N THR A 275 -11.68 -10.67 -5.96
CA THR A 275 -10.77 -11.70 -6.49
C THR A 275 -9.81 -12.21 -5.41
N SER A 276 -9.29 -11.35 -4.53
CA SER A 276 -8.35 -11.77 -3.48
C SER A 276 -8.95 -12.82 -2.54
N LEU A 277 -10.24 -12.72 -2.26
CA LEU A 277 -10.97 -13.69 -1.42
C LEU A 277 -11.10 -15.07 -2.10
N ILE A 278 -11.26 -15.08 -3.42
CA ILE A 278 -11.38 -16.31 -4.23
C ILE A 278 -10.01 -16.95 -4.44
N THR A 279 -9.02 -16.14 -4.79
CA THR A 279 -7.65 -16.60 -5.08
C THR A 279 -7.01 -17.30 -3.88
N GLY A 280 -7.26 -16.82 -2.66
CA GLY A 280 -6.78 -17.47 -1.43
C GLY A 280 -7.31 -18.91 -1.26
N ARG A 281 -8.46 -19.25 -1.86
CA ARG A 281 -9.01 -20.62 -1.88
C ARG A 281 -8.41 -21.45 -3.03
N LEU A 282 -8.28 -20.89 -4.23
CA LEU A 282 -7.70 -21.57 -5.40
C LEU A 282 -6.21 -21.90 -5.18
N ALA A 283 -5.45 -21.00 -4.57
CA ALA A 283 -4.01 -21.16 -4.31
C ALA A 283 -3.68 -22.34 -3.38
N ARG A 284 -4.65 -22.90 -2.65
CA ARG A 284 -4.43 -24.12 -1.86
C ARG A 284 -4.21 -25.38 -2.70
N ASN A 285 -4.78 -25.41 -3.90
CA ASN A 285 -4.78 -26.61 -4.76
C ASN A 285 -3.87 -26.45 -6.00
N ALA A 286 -3.36 -25.27 -6.28
CA ALA A 286 -2.49 -24.97 -7.40
C ALA A 286 -1.09 -24.53 -6.95
N SER A 287 -0.08 -24.74 -7.80
CA SER A 287 1.27 -24.23 -7.48
C SER A 287 1.23 -22.69 -7.46
N GLY A 288 1.79 -22.09 -6.38
CA GLY A 288 1.82 -20.63 -6.25
C GLY A 288 2.46 -19.93 -7.45
N ARG A 289 3.46 -20.55 -8.08
CA ARG A 289 4.09 -20.12 -9.31
C ARG A 289 3.08 -19.98 -10.46
N LEU A 290 2.31 -21.03 -10.74
CA LEU A 290 1.31 -21.00 -11.83
C LEU A 290 0.28 -19.90 -11.60
N VAL A 291 -0.19 -19.74 -10.37
CA VAL A 291 -1.16 -18.69 -10.01
C VAL A 291 -0.58 -17.29 -10.22
N MET A 292 0.70 -17.04 -9.86
CA MET A 292 1.36 -15.77 -10.12
C MET A 292 1.54 -15.50 -11.61
N GLY A 293 2.00 -16.49 -12.39
CA GLY A 293 2.16 -16.37 -13.83
C GLY A 293 0.85 -16.07 -14.56
N VAL A 294 -0.24 -16.78 -14.21
CA VAL A 294 -1.58 -16.51 -14.74
C VAL A 294 -2.04 -15.09 -14.35
N GLY A 295 -1.81 -14.67 -13.08
CA GLY A 295 -2.15 -13.33 -12.63
C GLY A 295 -1.44 -12.23 -13.44
N LEU A 296 -0.13 -12.40 -13.74
CA LEU A 296 0.62 -11.48 -14.60
C LEU A 296 0.07 -11.45 -16.05
N ALA A 297 -0.25 -12.59 -16.61
CA ALA A 297 -0.83 -12.69 -17.97
C ALA A 297 -2.21 -12.00 -18.04
N VAL A 298 -3.05 -12.23 -17.04
CA VAL A 298 -4.37 -11.58 -16.92
C VAL A 298 -4.21 -10.07 -16.77
N ALA A 299 -3.28 -9.60 -15.95
CA ALA A 299 -2.99 -8.18 -15.80
C ALA A 299 -2.52 -7.56 -17.13
N ALA A 300 -1.64 -8.24 -17.87
CA ALA A 300 -1.18 -7.78 -19.18
C ALA A 300 -2.33 -7.69 -20.19
N LEU A 301 -3.20 -8.71 -20.25
CA LEU A 301 -4.39 -8.69 -21.09
C LEU A 301 -5.29 -7.49 -20.74
N GLY A 302 -5.53 -7.24 -19.45
CA GLY A 302 -6.32 -6.09 -19.00
C GLY A 302 -5.74 -4.77 -19.49
N ILE A 303 -4.42 -4.59 -19.39
CA ILE A 303 -3.73 -3.36 -19.87
C ILE A 303 -3.88 -3.23 -21.39
N LEU A 304 -3.67 -4.29 -22.17
CA LEU A 304 -3.82 -4.26 -23.63
C LEU A 304 -5.23 -3.87 -24.07
N ILE A 305 -6.27 -4.32 -23.36
CA ILE A 305 -7.65 -3.96 -23.67
C ILE A 305 -7.89 -2.43 -23.51
N THR A 306 -7.13 -1.74 -22.63
CA THR A 306 -7.28 -0.29 -22.46
C THR A 306 -6.80 0.53 -23.67
N GLU A 307 -6.11 -0.07 -24.64
CA GLU A 307 -5.76 0.58 -25.93
C GLU A 307 -6.97 0.81 -26.83
N ILE A 308 -8.02 0.03 -26.65
CA ILE A 308 -9.25 0.21 -27.39
C ILE A 308 -9.91 1.50 -26.94
N ARG A 309 -10.09 2.46 -27.87
CA ARG A 309 -10.62 3.82 -27.62
C ARG A 309 -12.13 3.80 -27.35
N SER A 310 -12.57 2.96 -26.42
CA SER A 310 -13.93 2.86 -25.93
C SER A 310 -13.92 2.85 -24.42
N LEU A 311 -14.78 3.66 -23.79
CA LEU A 311 -14.87 3.73 -22.33
C LEU A 311 -15.18 2.35 -21.72
N TRP A 312 -16.06 1.59 -22.33
CA TRP A 312 -16.40 0.24 -21.86
C TRP A 312 -15.22 -0.71 -21.94
N ALA A 313 -14.39 -0.64 -22.99
CA ALA A 313 -13.19 -1.42 -23.12
C ALA A 313 -12.16 -1.03 -22.04
N VAL A 314 -11.97 0.27 -21.81
CA VAL A 314 -11.08 0.76 -20.74
C VAL A 314 -11.54 0.24 -19.38
N LEU A 315 -12.82 0.37 -19.04
CA LEU A 315 -13.37 -0.12 -17.77
C LEU A 315 -13.18 -1.64 -17.63
N THR A 316 -13.49 -2.41 -18.66
CA THR A 316 -13.30 -3.87 -18.68
C THR A 316 -11.82 -4.21 -18.51
N GLY A 317 -10.93 -3.53 -19.23
CA GLY A 317 -9.48 -3.71 -19.12
C GLY A 317 -8.97 -3.44 -17.72
N LEU A 318 -9.43 -2.37 -17.06
CA LEU A 318 -9.06 -2.04 -15.69
C LEU A 318 -9.57 -3.08 -14.68
N VAL A 319 -10.78 -3.62 -14.86
CA VAL A 319 -11.30 -4.72 -14.02
C VAL A 319 -10.40 -5.95 -14.15
N ILE A 320 -10.06 -6.34 -15.40
CA ILE A 320 -9.19 -7.48 -15.67
C ILE A 320 -7.78 -7.26 -15.10
N LEU A 321 -7.23 -6.03 -15.24
CA LEU A 321 -5.96 -5.66 -14.60
C LEU A 321 -6.03 -5.85 -13.08
N CYS A 322 -7.10 -5.38 -12.43
CA CYS A 322 -7.28 -5.54 -10.98
C CYS A 322 -7.36 -7.02 -10.58
N ILE A 323 -8.08 -7.85 -11.35
CA ILE A 323 -8.14 -9.31 -11.12
C ILE A 323 -6.74 -9.91 -11.16
N GLY A 324 -5.95 -9.64 -12.20
CA GLY A 324 -4.59 -10.14 -12.35
C GLY A 324 -3.66 -9.68 -11.23
N MET A 325 -3.67 -8.36 -10.93
CA MET A 325 -2.87 -7.76 -9.88
C MET A 325 -3.15 -8.38 -8.50
N PHE A 326 -4.43 -8.43 -8.10
CA PHE A 326 -4.80 -8.95 -6.77
C PHE A 326 -4.56 -10.46 -6.65
N THR A 327 -4.61 -11.20 -7.77
CA THR A 327 -4.19 -12.61 -7.81
C THR A 327 -2.70 -12.75 -7.44
N VAL A 328 -1.83 -11.97 -8.06
CA VAL A 328 -0.38 -11.96 -7.73
C VAL A 328 -0.16 -11.49 -6.30
N GLN A 329 -0.80 -10.40 -5.89
CA GLN A 329 -0.62 -9.78 -4.57
C GLN A 329 -1.06 -10.69 -3.42
N SER A 330 -2.07 -11.53 -3.64
CA SER A 330 -2.54 -12.52 -2.65
C SER A 330 -1.62 -13.74 -2.56
N THR A 331 -0.96 -14.11 -3.65
CA THR A 331 -0.19 -15.36 -3.76
C THR A 331 1.29 -15.16 -3.46
N ALA A 332 1.90 -14.06 -3.93
CA ALA A 332 3.34 -13.85 -3.82
C ALA A 332 3.87 -13.80 -2.38
N PRO A 333 3.24 -13.15 -1.40
CA PRO A 333 3.72 -13.17 -0.01
C PRO A 333 3.69 -14.58 0.61
N ALA A 334 2.68 -15.37 0.29
CA ALA A 334 2.57 -16.76 0.74
C ALA A 334 3.68 -17.63 0.10
N PHE A 335 3.96 -17.43 -1.19
CA PHE A 335 5.05 -18.11 -1.89
C PHE A 335 6.43 -17.71 -1.33
N VAL A 336 6.66 -16.43 -1.01
CA VAL A 336 7.87 -15.95 -0.33
C VAL A 336 8.04 -16.65 1.01
N ASN A 337 7.00 -16.69 1.84
CA ASN A 337 7.04 -17.31 3.17
C ASN A 337 7.33 -18.82 3.11
N SER A 338 6.79 -19.53 2.13
CA SER A 338 6.99 -20.99 1.97
C SER A 338 8.39 -21.34 1.48
N ASN A 339 9.04 -20.47 0.71
CA ASN A 339 10.37 -20.67 0.13
C ASN A 339 11.52 -20.05 0.97
N ALA A 340 11.19 -19.22 1.97
CA ALA A 340 12.18 -18.62 2.85
C ALA A 340 12.70 -19.65 3.88
N ARG A 341 14.01 -19.94 3.81
CA ARG A 341 14.73 -20.77 4.79
C ARG A 341 15.34 -19.86 5.86
N GLY A 342 14.81 -19.88 7.09
CA GLY A 342 15.22 -18.95 8.15
C GLY A 342 14.80 -17.50 7.87
N ALA A 343 14.96 -16.60 8.83
CA ALA A 343 14.71 -15.14 8.71
C ALA A 343 13.50 -14.74 7.80
N LYS A 344 12.36 -15.42 7.96
CA LYS A 344 11.14 -15.20 7.13
C LYS A 344 10.71 -13.74 7.07
N GLY A 345 10.87 -13.01 8.19
CA GLY A 345 10.61 -11.58 8.24
C GLY A 345 11.50 -10.78 7.27
N GLY A 346 12.78 -11.16 7.14
CA GLY A 346 13.70 -10.52 6.20
C GLY A 346 13.30 -10.73 4.72
N ALA A 347 12.81 -11.94 4.38
CA ALA A 347 12.30 -12.21 3.03
C ALA A 347 11.04 -11.39 2.73
N GLY A 348 10.11 -11.27 3.69
CA GLY A 348 8.93 -10.42 3.54
C GLY A 348 9.27 -8.94 3.39
N SER A 349 10.25 -8.45 4.15
CA SER A 349 10.73 -7.06 4.03
C SER A 349 11.34 -6.78 2.66
N LEU A 350 12.19 -7.69 2.14
CA LEU A 350 12.74 -7.55 0.79
C LEU A 350 11.66 -7.56 -0.28
N TYR A 351 10.68 -8.47 -0.19
CA TYR A 351 9.53 -8.47 -1.10
C TYR A 351 8.82 -7.10 -1.10
N THR A 352 8.55 -6.57 0.09
CA THR A 352 7.88 -5.27 0.23
C THR A 352 8.74 -4.12 -0.34
N SER A 353 10.05 -4.17 -0.16
CA SER A 353 10.97 -3.17 -0.74
C SER A 353 10.94 -3.18 -2.27
N PHE A 354 11.02 -4.36 -2.89
CA PHE A 354 10.90 -4.49 -4.35
C PHE A 354 9.52 -4.07 -4.86
N TYR A 355 8.47 -4.40 -4.13
CA TYR A 355 7.11 -4.01 -4.43
C TYR A 355 6.96 -2.48 -4.47
N TYR A 356 7.44 -1.77 -3.44
CA TYR A 356 7.41 -0.30 -3.41
C TYR A 356 8.37 0.35 -4.40
N LEU A 357 9.53 -0.27 -4.68
CA LEU A 357 10.43 0.21 -5.74
C LEU A 357 9.73 0.14 -7.11
N GLY A 358 9.01 -0.93 -7.39
CA GLY A 358 8.16 -1.04 -8.58
C GLY A 358 7.15 0.10 -8.68
N ALA A 359 6.42 0.38 -7.58
CA ALA A 359 5.46 1.49 -7.54
C ALA A 359 6.12 2.87 -7.75
N THR A 360 7.30 3.09 -7.17
CA THR A 360 8.07 4.33 -7.34
C THR A 360 8.42 4.56 -8.81
N LEU A 361 8.95 3.54 -9.47
CA LEU A 361 9.29 3.61 -10.89
C LEU A 361 8.04 3.67 -11.77
N GLY A 362 6.97 2.94 -11.41
CA GLY A 362 5.70 2.91 -12.12
C GLY A 362 4.95 4.24 -12.09
N SER A 363 5.10 5.02 -11.02
CA SER A 363 4.49 6.37 -10.95
C SER A 363 5.33 7.45 -11.64
N ALA A 364 6.59 7.18 -12.01
CA ALA A 364 7.46 8.15 -12.69
C ALA A 364 7.64 7.83 -14.18
N LEU A 365 8.15 6.63 -14.51
CA LEU A 365 8.63 6.31 -15.85
C LEU A 365 7.55 6.32 -16.94
N PRO A 366 6.35 5.71 -16.74
CA PRO A 366 5.33 5.71 -17.78
C PRO A 366 4.83 7.11 -18.15
N GLY A 367 5.01 8.11 -17.27
CA GLY A 367 4.65 9.49 -17.56
C GLY A 367 5.54 10.16 -18.61
N TYR A 368 6.79 9.79 -18.71
CA TYR A 368 7.65 10.24 -19.81
C TYR A 368 7.27 9.56 -21.12
N ALA A 369 6.91 8.27 -21.06
CA ALA A 369 6.39 7.56 -22.23
C ALA A 369 5.05 8.14 -22.70
N LEU A 370 4.18 8.58 -21.79
CA LEU A 370 2.93 9.28 -22.09
C LEU A 370 3.17 10.56 -22.93
N GLN A 371 4.23 11.31 -22.64
CA GLN A 371 4.54 12.56 -23.36
C GLN A 371 4.95 12.30 -24.81
N VAL A 372 5.66 11.19 -25.08
CA VAL A 372 6.19 10.88 -26.41
C VAL A 372 5.21 10.08 -27.26
N TRP A 373 4.57 9.07 -26.66
CA TRP A 373 3.75 8.09 -27.38
C TRP A 373 2.29 8.05 -26.92
N GLY A 374 1.85 9.02 -26.11
CA GLY A 374 0.50 9.02 -25.57
C GLY A 374 0.21 7.79 -24.70
N TRP A 375 -1.04 7.36 -24.67
CA TRP A 375 -1.46 6.23 -23.85
C TRP A 375 -0.73 4.93 -24.19
N THR A 376 -0.44 4.67 -25.46
CA THR A 376 0.34 3.53 -25.95
C THR A 376 1.71 3.44 -25.29
N GLY A 377 2.34 4.59 -25.01
CA GLY A 377 3.60 4.62 -24.26
C GLY A 377 3.46 4.12 -22.81
N VAL A 378 2.36 4.46 -22.14
CA VAL A 378 2.06 3.93 -20.80
C VAL A 378 1.84 2.43 -20.84
N VAL A 379 0.99 1.97 -21.76
CA VAL A 379 0.69 0.55 -21.98
C VAL A 379 1.97 -0.22 -22.30
N GLY A 380 2.76 0.25 -23.26
CA GLY A 380 4.01 -0.40 -23.67
C GLY A 380 5.01 -0.55 -22.52
N SER A 381 5.21 0.50 -21.72
CA SER A 381 6.11 0.45 -20.55
C SER A 381 5.62 -0.52 -19.48
N CYS A 382 4.30 -0.56 -19.23
CA CYS A 382 3.69 -1.47 -18.25
C CYS A 382 3.75 -2.92 -18.73
N ILE A 383 3.48 -3.20 -20.01
CA ILE A 383 3.58 -4.54 -20.60
C ILE A 383 5.02 -5.04 -20.58
N ALA A 384 6.00 -4.19 -20.94
CA ALA A 384 7.41 -4.57 -20.87
C ALA A 384 7.81 -5.02 -19.46
N MET A 385 7.36 -4.32 -18.42
CA MET A 385 7.63 -4.70 -17.04
C MET A 385 6.90 -6.00 -16.64
N LEU A 386 5.65 -6.21 -17.03
CA LEU A 386 4.94 -7.47 -16.77
C LEU A 386 5.60 -8.65 -17.50
N PHE A 387 6.15 -8.42 -18.70
CA PHE A 387 6.93 -9.43 -19.41
C PHE A 387 8.20 -9.82 -18.65
N ILE A 388 8.91 -8.85 -18.06
CA ILE A 388 10.05 -9.14 -17.16
C ILE A 388 9.58 -9.98 -15.97
N GLY A 389 8.42 -9.67 -15.38
CA GLY A 389 7.81 -10.48 -14.30
C GLY A 389 7.49 -11.90 -14.72
N LEU A 390 6.93 -12.09 -15.92
CA LEU A 390 6.66 -13.43 -16.50
C LEU A 390 7.95 -14.21 -16.75
N LEU A 391 8.98 -13.57 -17.27
CA LEU A 391 10.29 -14.20 -17.44
C LEU A 391 10.89 -14.61 -16.09
N ALA A 392 10.78 -13.76 -15.07
CA ALA A 392 11.22 -14.08 -13.71
C ALA A 392 10.45 -15.28 -13.13
N ASP A 393 9.14 -15.39 -13.37
CA ASP A 393 8.33 -16.55 -12.98
C ASP A 393 8.81 -17.82 -13.67
N LEU A 394 9.01 -17.77 -14.98
CA LEU A 394 9.40 -18.93 -15.81
C LEU A 394 10.82 -19.43 -15.49
N VAL A 395 11.75 -18.54 -15.21
CA VAL A 395 13.19 -18.87 -15.08
C VAL A 395 13.60 -19.06 -13.61
N LEU A 396 13.13 -18.21 -12.71
CA LEU A 396 13.60 -18.15 -11.33
C LEU A 396 12.70 -18.90 -10.34
N CYS A 397 11.38 -18.97 -10.60
CA CYS A 397 10.44 -19.61 -9.68
C CYS A 397 10.23 -21.13 -9.95
N ARG A 398 11.05 -21.71 -10.79
CA ARG A 398 11.06 -23.17 -11.06
C ARG A 398 11.48 -24.01 -9.87
#